data_80312568a62a24f56386880ccdf2fa1c
#
_entry.id   80312568a62a24f56386880ccdf2fa1c
#
_cell.length_a   1.000
_cell.length_b   1.000
_cell.length_c   1.000
_cell.angle_alpha   90.00
_cell.angle_beta   90.00
_cell.angle_gamma   90.00
#
_symmetry.space_group_name_H-M   'P 1'
#
loop_
_entity.id
_entity.type
_entity.pdbx_description
1 polymer ?
#
loop_
_entity_poly.entity_id
_entity_poly.type
_entity_poly.pdbx_seq_one_letter_code
_entity_poly.pdbx_strand_id
1 'polypeptide(L)' 'MSAFKKQVAGKHYLDFKIQPMDFFIQNNISKIDGDIIQYVIRQKGDPIVNIDKAIHCLELKREALKNGTK' A
#
# COMPACT_ATOMS: atom_id res chain seq x y z
N MET A 1 -16.68 -4.64 -18.33
CA MET A 1 -16.33 -4.69 -16.89
C MET A 1 -15.06 -3.90 -16.65
N SER A 2 -15.03 -3.13 -15.59
CA SER A 2 -13.83 -2.36 -15.23
C SER A 2 -12.73 -3.29 -14.73
N ALA A 3 -11.50 -3.06 -15.16
CA ALA A 3 -10.34 -3.80 -14.65
C ALA A 3 -10.17 -3.63 -13.14
N PHE A 4 -10.65 -2.53 -12.59
CA PHE A 4 -10.53 -2.26 -11.16
C PHE A 4 -11.43 -3.13 -10.29
N LYS A 5 -12.45 -3.72 -10.88
CA LYS A 5 -13.35 -4.62 -10.15
C LYS A 5 -12.89 -6.06 -10.15
N LYS A 6 -11.83 -6.36 -10.88
CA LYS A 6 -11.31 -7.72 -10.98
C LYS A 6 -10.20 -7.94 -9.96
N GLN A 7 -10.38 -8.91 -9.09
CA GLN A 7 -9.37 -9.28 -8.13
C GLN A 7 -8.37 -10.24 -8.77
N VAL A 8 -7.24 -9.71 -9.22
CA VAL A 8 -6.25 -10.48 -9.97
C VAL A 8 -5.17 -11.04 -9.07
N ALA A 9 -4.70 -10.27 -8.11
CA ALA A 9 -3.49 -10.56 -7.36
C ALA A 9 -3.75 -11.23 -6.01
N GLY A 10 -4.76 -12.06 -5.92
CA GLY A 10 -5.07 -12.77 -4.69
C GLY A 10 -6.26 -12.18 -3.96
N LYS A 11 -6.41 -12.58 -2.70
CA LYS A 11 -7.64 -12.32 -1.95
C LYS A 11 -7.44 -11.43 -0.74
N HIS A 12 -6.35 -10.64 -0.71
CA HIS A 12 -6.00 -9.87 0.48
C HIS A 12 -6.99 -8.76 0.81
N TYR A 13 -7.73 -8.28 -0.18
CA TYR A 13 -8.56 -7.08 -0.05
C TYR A 13 -9.98 -7.31 -0.56
N LEU A 14 -10.46 -8.55 -0.54
CA LEU A 14 -11.78 -8.87 -1.08
C LEU A 14 -12.93 -8.14 -0.39
N ASP A 15 -12.77 -7.85 0.90
CA ASP A 15 -13.82 -7.21 1.69
C ASP A 15 -13.80 -5.68 1.58
N PHE A 16 -12.87 -5.13 0.86
CA PHE A 16 -12.78 -3.68 0.71
C PHE A 16 -13.77 -3.21 -0.36
N LYS A 17 -14.50 -2.16 -0.08
CA LYS A 17 -15.43 -1.55 -1.03
C LYS A 17 -14.73 -1.05 -2.27
N ILE A 18 -13.55 -0.46 -2.09
CA ILE A 18 -12.69 0.00 -3.18
C ILE A 18 -11.38 -0.73 -3.01
N GLN A 19 -10.93 -1.38 -4.08
CA GLN A 19 -9.65 -2.07 -4.03
C GLN A 19 -8.51 -1.05 -3.88
N PRO A 20 -7.50 -1.36 -3.06
CA PRO A 20 -6.40 -0.41 -2.83
C PRO A 20 -5.73 0.08 -4.10
N MET A 21 -5.49 -0.80 -5.06
CA MET A 21 -4.83 -0.41 -6.31
C MET A 21 -5.66 0.59 -7.10
N ASP A 22 -6.98 0.42 -7.12
CA ASP A 22 -7.90 1.36 -7.76
C ASP A 22 -7.76 2.75 -7.11
N PHE A 23 -7.78 2.79 -5.78
CA PHE A 23 -7.61 4.02 -5.03
C PHE A 23 -6.27 4.70 -5.36
N PHE A 24 -5.19 3.92 -5.40
CA PHE A 24 -3.86 4.46 -5.67
C PHE A 24 -3.78 5.09 -7.06
N ILE A 25 -4.34 4.41 -8.06
CA ILE A 25 -4.32 4.88 -9.44
C ILE A 25 -5.14 6.17 -9.58
N GLN A 26 -6.35 6.17 -9.05
CA GLN A 26 -7.26 7.30 -9.21
C GLN A 26 -6.77 8.54 -8.47
N ASN A 27 -6.03 8.38 -7.40
CA ASN A 27 -5.52 9.49 -6.59
C ASN A 27 -4.04 9.78 -6.82
N ASN A 28 -3.43 9.15 -7.81
CA ASN A 28 -2.01 9.35 -8.12
C ASN A 28 -1.09 9.14 -6.91
N ILE A 29 -1.39 8.10 -6.13
CA ILE A 29 -0.59 7.77 -4.96
C ILE A 29 0.76 7.21 -5.43
N SER A 30 1.86 7.73 -4.87
CA SER A 30 3.19 7.25 -5.21
C SER A 30 3.38 5.79 -4.79
N LYS A 31 4.35 5.13 -5.43
CA LYS A 31 4.62 3.72 -5.10
C LYS A 31 4.95 3.54 -3.62
N ILE A 32 5.82 4.37 -3.08
CA ILE A 32 6.20 4.21 -1.66
C ILE A 32 5.02 4.44 -0.73
N ASP A 33 4.20 5.44 -1.01
CA ASP A 33 3.01 5.70 -0.19
C ASP A 33 2.00 4.54 -0.31
N GLY A 34 1.81 4.04 -1.53
CA GLY A 34 0.95 2.89 -1.76
C GLY A 34 1.44 1.65 -1.05
N ASP A 35 2.74 1.39 -1.07
CA ASP A 35 3.32 0.24 -0.37
C ASP A 35 3.08 0.33 1.14
N ILE A 36 3.28 1.51 1.71
CA ILE A 36 3.05 1.73 3.15
C ILE A 36 1.58 1.44 3.50
N ILE A 37 0.66 2.00 2.73
CA ILE A 37 -0.77 1.79 2.95
C ILE A 37 -1.10 0.30 2.85
N GLN A 38 -0.58 -0.39 1.84
CA GLN A 38 -0.83 -1.81 1.67
C GLN A 38 -0.34 -2.65 2.84
N TYR A 39 0.84 -2.36 3.37
CA TYR A 39 1.34 -3.08 4.54
C TYR A 39 0.45 -2.87 5.76
N VAL A 40 -0.04 -1.66 5.95
CA VAL A 40 -0.88 -1.35 7.11
C VAL A 40 -2.23 -2.08 7.05
N ILE A 41 -2.83 -2.15 5.87
CA ILE A 41 -4.19 -2.69 5.71
C ILE A 41 -4.21 -4.14 5.26
N ARG A 42 -3.05 -4.76 5.08
CA ARG A 42 -2.96 -6.13 4.55
C ARG A 42 -3.62 -7.12 5.48
N GLN A 43 -4.45 -7.98 4.91
CA GLN A 43 -5.22 -8.98 5.67
C GLN A 43 -4.57 -10.36 5.63
N LYS A 44 -3.42 -10.50 4.98
CA LYS A 44 -2.70 -11.75 4.87
C LYS A 44 -1.33 -11.64 5.51
N GLY A 45 -0.84 -12.74 6.06
CA GLY A 45 0.47 -12.80 6.70
C GLY A 45 0.41 -12.36 8.15
N ASP A 46 1.57 -12.22 8.76
CA ASP A 46 1.68 -11.80 10.15
C ASP A 46 1.45 -10.30 10.26
N PRO A 47 0.44 -9.86 11.02
CA PRO A 47 0.16 -8.42 11.14
C PRO A 47 1.34 -7.63 11.72
N ILE A 48 2.09 -8.21 12.66
CA ILE A 48 3.25 -7.53 13.24
C ILE A 48 4.34 -7.33 12.19
N VAL A 49 4.62 -8.35 11.39
CA VAL A 49 5.60 -8.24 10.32
C VAL A 49 5.17 -7.20 9.29
N ASN A 50 3.88 -7.16 8.95
CA ASN A 50 3.36 -6.16 8.01
C ASN A 50 3.54 -4.74 8.56
N ILE A 51 3.28 -4.53 9.84
CA ILE A 51 3.49 -3.23 10.48
C ILE A 51 4.98 -2.87 10.51
N ASP A 52 5.85 -3.82 10.81
CA ASP A 52 7.29 -3.58 10.79
C ASP A 52 7.77 -3.15 9.41
N LYS A 53 7.24 -3.76 8.36
CA LYS A 53 7.55 -3.35 6.98
C LYS A 53 7.06 -1.94 6.68
N ALA A 54 5.88 -1.58 7.16
CA ALA A 54 5.35 -0.23 7.00
C ALA A 54 6.24 0.79 7.71
N ILE A 55 6.67 0.49 8.92
CA ILE A 55 7.57 1.35 9.69
C ILE A 55 8.89 1.55 8.95
N HIS A 56 9.47 0.47 8.43
CA HIS A 56 10.71 0.55 7.67
C HIS A 56 10.57 1.45 6.44
N CYS A 57 9.48 1.31 5.71
CA CYS A 57 9.22 2.15 4.54
C CYS A 57 9.04 3.62 4.93
N LEU A 58 8.38 3.88 6.05
CA LEU A 58 8.23 5.25 6.57
C LEU A 58 9.57 5.84 6.96
N GLU A 59 10.46 5.06 7.57
CA GLU A 59 11.81 5.51 7.89
C GLU A 59 12.60 5.89 6.64
N LEU A 60 12.50 5.08 5.60
CA LEU A 60 13.15 5.37 4.32
C LEU A 60 12.61 6.66 3.70
N LYS A 61 11.31 6.84 3.73
CA LYS A 61 10.68 8.06 3.21
C LYS A 61 11.13 9.29 4.00
N ARG A 62 11.15 9.16 5.32
CA ARG A 62 11.58 10.24 6.20
C ARG A 62 13.01 10.65 5.93
N GLU A 63 13.89 9.65 5.78
CA GLU A 63 15.31 9.91 5.47
C GLU A 63 15.48 10.61 4.14
N ALA A 64 14.75 10.16 3.11
CA ALA A 64 14.78 10.78 1.80
C ALA A 64 14.34 12.25 1.86
N LEU A 65 13.30 12.54 2.61
CA LEU A 65 12.81 13.91 2.77
C LEU A 65 13.81 14.79 3.51
N LYS A 66 14.47 14.25 4.53
CA LYS A 66 15.51 14.98 5.27
C LYS A 66 16.70 15.31 4.39
N ASN A 67 17.03 14.44 3.45
CA ASN A 67 18.15 14.63 2.53
C ASN A 67 17.76 15.46 1.30
N GLY A 68 16.56 16.02 1.26
CA GLY A 68 16.09 16.81 0.14
C GLY A 68 15.68 15.99 -1.08
N THR A 69 15.53 14.70 -0.94
CA THR A 69 15.08 13.81 -2.01
C THR A 69 13.54 13.72 -1.97
N LYS A 70 12.93 13.74 -3.13
CA LYS A 70 11.46 13.67 -3.22
C LYS A 70 10.94 12.31 -3.63
#